data_89003839973554cd97635d1cbfdfd545
#
_entry.id   89003839973554cd97635d1cbfdfd545
#
_cell.length_a   1.000
_cell.length_b   1.000
_cell.length_c   1.000
_cell.angle_alpha   90.00
_cell.angle_beta   90.00
_cell.angle_gamma   90.00
#
_symmetry.space_group_name_H-M   'P 1'
#
loop_
_entity.id
_entity.type
_entity.pdbx_description
1 polymer ?
#
loop_
_entity_poly.entity_id
_entity_poly.type
_entity_poly.pdbx_seq_one_letter_code
_entity_poly.pdbx_strand_id
1 'polypeptide(L)'
;MANFGLFITHRALPGQRDAVRAVWERFMRPAITENPAHVDYFYGFSADDADVIRVFQRYVDRDASQAFLNHPSYRAYLDEVTPLLAGSPDVSEVAVMWSKN
;
A
#
# COMPACT_ATOMS: atom_id res chain seq x y z
N MET A 1 13.03 15.82 -5.76
CA MET A 1 13.55 14.46 -5.79
C MET A 1 12.69 13.53 -4.95
N ALA A 2 12.31 12.35 -5.47
CA ALA A 2 11.43 11.42 -4.78
C ALA A 2 12.23 10.65 -3.72
N ASN A 3 12.18 11.10 -2.48
CA ASN A 3 12.94 10.50 -1.39
C ASN A 3 12.08 10.07 -0.19
N PHE A 4 10.76 10.11 -0.32
CA PHE A 4 9.87 9.69 0.75
C PHE A 4 9.31 8.30 0.44
N GLY A 5 9.46 7.38 1.37
CA GLY A 5 8.95 6.01 1.21
C GLY A 5 8.16 5.52 2.42
N LEU A 6 7.34 4.52 2.18
CA LEU A 6 6.58 3.82 3.21
C LEU A 6 6.79 2.32 3.06
N PHE A 7 7.14 1.65 4.16
CA PHE A 7 7.02 0.21 4.28
C PHE A 7 5.74 -0.11 5.03
N ILE A 8 4.91 -0.95 4.44
CA ILE A 8 3.62 -1.31 5.04
C ILE A 8 3.50 -2.83 5.10
N THR A 9 3.10 -3.33 6.26
CA THR A 9 2.79 -4.74 6.45
C THR A 9 1.33 -4.87 6.85
N HIS A 10 0.56 -5.63 6.06
CA HIS A 10 -0.81 -5.97 6.37
C HIS A 10 -0.89 -7.45 6.77
N ARG A 11 -1.73 -7.74 7.76
CA ARG A 11 -2.09 -9.13 8.05
C ARG A 11 -3.57 -9.32 7.72
N ALA A 12 -3.85 -10.24 6.81
CA ALA A 12 -5.22 -10.64 6.50
C ALA A 12 -5.74 -11.60 7.57
N LEU A 13 -7.05 -11.67 7.73
CA LEU A 13 -7.66 -12.77 8.46
C LEU A 13 -7.25 -14.10 7.79
N PRO A 14 -7.19 -15.21 8.55
CA PRO A 14 -6.74 -16.49 7.99
C PRO A 14 -7.47 -16.85 6.70
N GLY A 15 -6.69 -17.12 5.65
CA GLY A 15 -7.21 -17.50 4.34
C GLY A 15 -7.75 -16.36 3.49
N GLN A 16 -7.67 -15.10 3.94
CA GLN A 16 -8.27 -13.96 3.23
C GLN A 16 -7.27 -13.11 2.43
N ARG A 17 -6.01 -13.52 2.36
CA ARG A 17 -4.99 -12.71 1.67
C ARG A 17 -5.32 -12.47 0.20
N ASP A 18 -5.83 -13.48 -0.51
CA ASP A 18 -6.22 -13.31 -1.92
C ASP A 18 -7.43 -12.38 -2.06
N ALA A 19 -8.37 -12.42 -1.12
CA ALA A 19 -9.51 -11.50 -1.10
C ALA A 19 -9.06 -10.06 -0.86
N VAL A 20 -8.09 -9.84 0.03
CA VAL A 20 -7.50 -8.53 0.26
C VAL A 20 -6.86 -8.00 -1.02
N ARG A 21 -6.09 -8.84 -1.71
CA ARG A 21 -5.48 -8.46 -2.99
C ARG A 21 -6.54 -8.11 -4.04
N ALA A 22 -7.62 -8.86 -4.12
CA ALA A 22 -8.69 -8.57 -5.09
C ALA A 22 -9.30 -7.18 -4.88
N VAL A 23 -9.50 -6.76 -3.62
CA VAL A 23 -9.97 -5.42 -3.30
C VAL A 23 -8.94 -4.37 -3.70
N TRP A 24 -7.66 -4.63 -3.42
CA TRP A 24 -6.56 -3.73 -3.80
C TRP A 24 -6.48 -3.56 -5.33
N GLU A 25 -6.57 -4.66 -6.08
CA GLU A 25 -6.56 -4.63 -7.55
C GLU A 25 -7.69 -3.77 -8.12
N ARG A 26 -8.85 -3.80 -7.47
CA ARG A 26 -10.03 -3.10 -7.96
C ARG A 26 -9.97 -1.59 -7.72
N PHE A 27 -9.52 -1.16 -6.55
CA PHE A 27 -9.56 0.25 -6.15
C PHE A 27 -8.20 0.94 -6.19
N MET A 28 -7.17 0.28 -5.70
CA MET A 28 -5.88 0.90 -5.48
C MET A 28 -4.99 0.89 -6.71
N ARG A 29 -4.90 -0.22 -7.39
CA ARG A 29 -4.00 -0.35 -8.54
C ARG A 29 -4.29 0.69 -9.62
N PRO A 30 -5.54 0.93 -10.06
CA PRO A 30 -5.81 1.99 -11.03
C PRO A 30 -5.46 3.38 -10.52
N ALA A 31 -5.79 3.69 -9.28
CA ALA A 31 -5.52 5.00 -8.68
C ALA A 31 -4.01 5.27 -8.57
N ILE A 32 -3.24 4.26 -8.16
CA ILE A 32 -1.78 4.35 -8.06
C ILE A 32 -1.17 4.54 -9.44
N THR A 33 -1.63 3.77 -10.42
CA THR A 33 -1.11 3.81 -11.80
C THR A 33 -1.29 5.20 -12.41
N GLU A 34 -2.38 5.88 -12.10
CA GLU A 34 -2.70 7.20 -12.64
C GLU A 34 -2.09 8.35 -11.83
N ASN A 35 -1.57 8.08 -10.63
CA ASN A 35 -1.06 9.13 -9.74
C ASN A 35 0.43 9.37 -9.99
N PRO A 36 0.80 10.51 -10.61
CA PRO A 36 2.22 10.80 -10.87
C PRO A 36 3.05 11.00 -9.60
N ALA A 37 2.41 11.24 -8.46
CA ALA A 37 3.11 11.39 -7.18
C ALA A 37 3.57 10.05 -6.60
N HIS A 38 2.98 8.92 -7.02
CA HIS A 38 3.49 7.58 -6.74
C HIS A 38 4.62 7.27 -7.73
N VAL A 39 5.85 7.29 -7.27
CA VAL A 39 7.02 7.04 -8.12
C VAL A 39 7.30 5.55 -8.28
N ASP A 40 7.25 4.81 -7.17
CA ASP A 40 7.38 3.36 -7.16
C ASP A 40 6.33 2.75 -6.25
N TYR A 41 5.93 1.52 -6.56
CA TYR A 41 5.02 0.76 -5.72
C TYR A 41 5.29 -0.73 -5.90
N PHE A 42 5.53 -1.44 -4.80
CA PHE A 42 5.70 -2.89 -4.81
C PHE A 42 4.68 -3.51 -3.87
N TYR A 43 3.91 -4.45 -4.39
CA TYR A 43 2.91 -5.18 -3.64
C TYR A 43 3.26 -6.67 -3.71
N GLY A 44 3.56 -7.25 -2.57
CA GLY A 44 4.00 -8.64 -2.54
C GLY A 44 3.39 -9.42 -1.39
N PHE A 45 3.34 -10.71 -1.57
CA PHE A 45 2.97 -11.65 -0.53
C PHE A 45 4.22 -12.12 0.21
N SER A 46 4.15 -12.20 1.54
CA SER A 46 5.23 -12.78 2.32
C SER A 46 5.48 -14.22 1.86
N ALA A 47 6.75 -14.57 1.71
CA ALA A 47 7.14 -15.94 1.37
C ALA A 47 6.99 -16.90 2.57
N ASP A 48 6.99 -16.38 3.78
CA ASP A 48 7.03 -17.17 5.00
C ASP A 48 5.70 -17.26 5.75
N ASP A 49 4.80 -16.30 5.53
CA ASP A 49 3.52 -16.24 6.23
C ASP A 49 2.38 -16.08 5.22
N ALA A 50 1.48 -17.05 5.20
CA ALA A 50 0.40 -17.13 4.22
C ALA A 50 -0.62 -16.00 4.31
N ASP A 51 -0.65 -15.26 5.41
CA ASP A 51 -1.64 -14.20 5.64
C ASP A 51 -1.03 -12.79 5.61
N VAL A 52 0.25 -12.66 5.31
CA VAL A 52 0.95 -11.37 5.35
C VAL A 52 1.19 -10.82 3.94
N ILE A 53 0.90 -9.53 3.78
CA ILE A 53 1.15 -8.74 2.58
C ILE A 53 2.18 -7.67 2.94
N ARG A 54 3.19 -7.49 2.11
CA ARG A 54 4.22 -6.47 2.29
C ARG A 54 4.22 -5.53 1.12
N VAL A 55 4.22 -4.23 1.43
CA VAL A 55 4.15 -3.16 0.44
C VAL A 55 5.33 -2.20 0.67
N PHE A 56 5.95 -1.79 -0.42
CA PHE A 56 6.81 -0.61 -0.40
C PHE A 56 6.29 0.37 -1.42
N GLN A 57 6.18 1.65 -1.05
CA GLN A 57 5.82 2.71 -1.98
C GLN A 57 6.72 3.91 -1.79
N ARG A 58 7.06 4.56 -2.92
CA ARG A 58 7.86 5.78 -2.92
C ARG A 58 7.04 6.89 -3.56
N TYR A 59 6.93 8.01 -2.84
CA TYR A 59 6.23 9.21 -3.30
C TYR A 59 7.22 10.32 -3.63
N VAL A 60 6.75 11.30 -4.40
CA VAL A 60 7.56 12.51 -4.68
C VAL A 60 7.94 13.24 -3.39
N ASP A 61 7.03 13.28 -2.41
CA ASP A 61 7.28 13.85 -1.08
C ASP A 61 6.25 13.33 -0.07
N ARG A 62 6.43 13.73 1.20
CA ARG A 62 5.53 13.31 2.28
C ARG A 62 4.12 13.88 2.11
N ASP A 63 4.00 15.13 1.66
CA ASP A 63 2.69 15.77 1.47
C ASP A 63 1.85 15.02 0.43
N ALA A 64 2.48 14.52 -0.63
CA ALA A 64 1.80 13.70 -1.64
C ALA A 64 1.25 12.41 -1.03
N SER A 65 1.98 11.78 -0.10
CA SER A 65 1.51 10.58 0.59
C SER A 65 0.29 10.89 1.46
N GLN A 66 0.29 12.02 2.14
CA GLN A 66 -0.84 12.44 2.97
C GLN A 66 -2.06 12.78 2.11
N ALA A 67 -1.84 13.44 0.97
CA ALA A 67 -2.92 13.81 0.05
C ALA A 67 -3.64 12.57 -0.50
N PHE A 68 -2.92 11.48 -0.74
CA PHE A 68 -3.52 10.25 -1.27
C PHE A 68 -4.53 9.63 -0.30
N LEU A 69 -4.40 9.87 1.00
CA LEU A 69 -5.36 9.36 2.00
C LEU A 69 -6.76 9.95 1.82
N ASN A 70 -6.89 11.05 1.09
CA ASN A 70 -8.18 11.67 0.78
C ASN A 70 -8.73 11.26 -0.58
N HIS A 71 -8.02 10.42 -1.34
CA HIS A 71 -8.48 9.96 -2.64
C HIS A 71 -9.73 9.08 -2.48
N PRO A 72 -10.77 9.26 -3.32
CA PRO A 72 -11.99 8.46 -3.22
C PRO A 72 -11.76 6.95 -3.32
N SER A 73 -10.83 6.52 -4.18
CA SER A 73 -10.49 5.11 -4.33
C SER A 73 -9.87 4.52 -3.07
N TYR A 74 -9.05 5.31 -2.36
CA TYR A 74 -8.48 4.86 -1.09
C TYR A 74 -9.56 4.65 -0.03
N ARG A 75 -10.53 5.55 0.05
CA ARG A 75 -11.65 5.42 0.99
C ARG A 75 -12.51 4.21 0.67
N ALA A 76 -12.82 3.99 -0.61
CA ALA A 76 -13.57 2.81 -1.05
C ALA A 76 -12.81 1.52 -0.73
N TYR A 77 -11.49 1.53 -0.95
CA TYR A 77 -10.63 0.41 -0.58
C TYR A 77 -10.71 0.10 0.91
N LEU A 78 -10.59 1.12 1.78
CA LEU A 78 -10.66 0.92 3.23
C LEU A 78 -12.00 0.32 3.66
N ASP A 79 -13.11 0.78 3.09
CA ASP A 79 -14.43 0.26 3.43
C ASP A 79 -14.56 -1.22 3.15
N GLU A 80 -14.00 -1.69 2.04
CA GLU A 80 -14.11 -3.10 1.65
C GLU A 80 -13.02 -3.99 2.23
N VAL A 81 -11.82 -3.45 2.46
CA VAL A 81 -10.70 -4.27 2.92
C VAL A 81 -10.68 -4.47 4.43
N THR A 82 -11.16 -3.49 5.18
CA THR A 82 -11.08 -3.52 6.65
C THR A 82 -11.66 -4.80 7.27
N PRO A 83 -12.84 -5.30 6.83
CA PRO A 83 -13.38 -6.55 7.38
C PRO A 83 -12.51 -7.79 7.08
N LEU A 84 -11.60 -7.71 6.12
CA LEU A 84 -10.73 -8.82 5.73
C LEU A 84 -9.37 -8.81 6.44
N LEU A 85 -9.08 -7.74 7.19
CA LEU A 85 -7.79 -7.56 7.85
C LEU A 85 -7.85 -7.96 9.32
N ALA A 86 -6.74 -8.49 9.82
CA ALA A 86 -6.59 -8.91 11.21
C ALA A 86 -6.10 -7.76 12.11
N GLY A 87 -6.37 -6.52 11.74
CA GLY A 87 -5.99 -5.34 12.50
C GLY A 87 -5.43 -4.25 11.63
N SER A 88 -4.95 -3.19 12.25
CA SER A 88 -4.33 -2.07 11.54
C SER A 88 -2.99 -2.47 10.95
N PRO A 89 -2.62 -1.96 9.77
CA PRO A 89 -1.32 -2.25 9.19
C PRO A 89 -0.19 -1.59 9.99
N ASP A 90 1.00 -2.20 9.94
CA ASP A 90 2.22 -1.56 10.40
C ASP A 90 2.75 -0.67 9.29
N VAL A 91 2.99 0.59 9.61
CA VAL A 91 3.47 1.58 8.64
C VAL A 91 4.76 2.20 9.17
N SER A 92 5.81 2.17 8.36
CA SER A 92 7.09 2.83 8.67
C SER A 92 7.44 3.83 7.57
N GLU A 93 7.67 5.08 7.96
CA GLU A 93 8.17 6.11 7.05
C GLU A 93 9.67 6.01 6.93
N VAL A 94 10.18 6.15 5.72
CA VAL A 94 11.62 6.14 5.47
C VAL A 94 12.04 7.29 4.57
N ALA A 95 13.24 7.80 4.81
CA ALA A 95 13.92 8.67 3.86
C ALA A 95 14.70 7.78 2.90
N VAL A 96 14.39 7.84 1.62
CA VAL A 96 15.09 7.04 0.62
C VAL A 96 16.41 7.70 0.32
N MET A 97 17.52 7.06 0.69
CA MET A 97 18.87 7.60 0.54
C MET A 97 19.49 7.25 -0.81
N TRP A 98 19.04 6.16 -1.43
CA TRP A 98 19.53 5.74 -2.73
C TRP A 98 18.50 4.83 -3.38
N SER A 99 18.38 4.92 -4.68
CA SER A 99 17.55 4.03 -5.47
C SER A 99 18.23 3.81 -6.83
N LYS A 100 18.07 2.62 -7.37
CA LYS A 100 18.71 2.26 -8.65
C LYS A 100 18.11 3.06 -9.81
N ASN A 101 16.85 3.40 -9.71
CA ASN A 101 16.12 4.11 -10.78
C ASN A 101 15.69 5.49 -10.34
#